data_8c47c749ffa6cb6c6d7d21e97f469dfe
#
_entry.id   8c47c749ffa6cb6c6d7d21e97f469dfe
#
_cell.length_a   1.000
_cell.length_b   1.000
_cell.length_c   1.000
_cell.angle_alpha   90.00
_cell.angle_beta   90.00
_cell.angle_gamma   90.00
#
_symmetry.space_group_name_H-M   'P 1'
#
loop_
_entity.id
_entity.type
_entity.pdbx_description
1 polymer ?
#
loop_
_entity_poly.entity_id
_entity_poly.type
_entity_poly.pdbx_seq_one_letter_code
_entity_poly.pdbx_strand_id
1 'polypeptide(L)'
;FEVEMRSIEKVSWKGRERLGQLTGVGSEDFFHELLPKLMALGQAEITALRLNQMAIAFEIAVRQPGYYGFFHIAYLPDHHRHSPGKQLMLHNIERAMNEGCTEFDFMQGGHDYKQKFCTGTRGLMDAFLCQRSLAGRLNHWLSRIFTRRRAN
;
A
#
# COMPACT_ATOMS: atom_id res chain seq x y z
N PHE A 1 13.88 -2.91 11.81
CA PHE A 1 12.89 -3.45 10.84
C PHE A 1 12.63 -2.46 9.70
N GLU A 2 12.54 -1.16 9.96
CA GLU A 2 12.35 -0.13 8.90
C GLU A 2 13.44 -0.20 7.83
N VAL A 3 14.70 -0.35 8.22
CA VAL A 3 15.84 -0.49 7.29
C VAL A 3 15.66 -1.71 6.37
N GLU A 4 15.18 -2.84 6.91
CA GLU A 4 14.89 -4.04 6.11
C GLU A 4 13.80 -3.77 5.07
N MET A 5 12.69 -3.10 5.47
CA MET A 5 11.59 -2.76 4.56
C MET A 5 12.05 -1.88 3.40
N ARG A 6 12.81 -0.82 3.70
CA ARG A 6 13.36 0.08 2.68
C ARG A 6 14.30 -0.67 1.71
N SER A 7 15.12 -1.55 2.24
CA SER A 7 16.03 -2.38 1.43
C SER A 7 15.24 -3.32 0.52
N ILE A 8 14.20 -3.98 1.01
CA ILE A 8 13.32 -4.85 0.23
C ILE A 8 12.61 -4.04 -0.87
N GLU A 9 12.02 -2.90 -0.51
CA GLU A 9 11.29 -2.08 -1.49
C GLU A 9 12.20 -1.59 -2.60
N LYS A 10 13.38 -1.09 -2.28
CA LYS A 10 14.35 -0.55 -3.25
C LYS A 10 14.70 -1.54 -4.35
N VAL A 11 14.87 -2.83 -4.02
CA VAL A 11 15.22 -3.88 -4.99
C VAL A 11 14.00 -4.55 -5.61
N SER A 12 12.81 -4.35 -5.05
CA SER A 12 11.55 -4.87 -5.57
C SER A 12 11.21 -4.27 -6.94
N TRP A 13 10.23 -4.86 -7.64
CA TRP A 13 9.74 -4.29 -8.89
C TRP A 13 9.17 -2.88 -8.71
N LYS A 14 8.52 -2.59 -7.58
CA LYS A 14 7.97 -1.26 -7.26
C LYS A 14 9.07 -0.21 -7.13
N GLY A 15 10.17 -0.55 -6.49
CA GLY A 15 11.32 0.36 -6.38
C GLY A 15 11.97 0.63 -7.74
N ARG A 16 12.08 -0.40 -8.59
CA ARG A 16 12.61 -0.26 -9.97
C ARG A 16 11.73 0.62 -10.85
N GLU A 17 10.41 0.54 -10.71
CA GLU A 17 9.44 1.36 -11.45
C GLU A 17 9.17 2.71 -10.79
N ARG A 18 9.86 3.06 -9.70
CA ARG A 18 9.65 4.28 -8.89
C ARG A 18 8.23 4.40 -8.33
N LEU A 19 7.57 3.29 -8.11
CA LEU A 19 6.24 3.17 -7.49
C LEU A 19 6.33 2.86 -5.99
N GLY A 20 7.54 2.88 -5.43
CA GLY A 20 7.80 2.64 -4.02
C GLY A 20 7.19 3.74 -3.16
N GLN A 21 6.59 3.36 -2.04
CA GLN A 21 5.98 4.29 -1.09
C GLN A 21 6.99 4.72 -0.02
N LEU A 22 7.97 3.89 0.27
CA LEU A 22 9.01 4.15 1.28
C LEU A 22 10.29 4.76 0.68
N THR A 23 10.45 4.65 -0.63
CA THR A 23 11.68 5.08 -1.35
C THR A 23 11.39 6.05 -2.50
N GLY A 24 10.13 6.46 -2.68
CA GLY A 24 9.72 7.42 -3.69
C GLY A 24 10.01 8.86 -3.28
N VAL A 25 10.41 9.70 -4.24
CA VAL A 25 10.65 11.13 -4.00
C VAL A 25 9.37 11.80 -3.49
N GLY A 26 9.45 12.46 -2.33
CA GLY A 26 8.34 13.19 -1.70
C GLY A 26 7.36 12.34 -0.89
N SER A 27 7.47 11.01 -0.91
CA SER A 27 6.66 10.11 -0.08
C SER A 27 7.43 9.54 1.11
N GLU A 28 8.75 9.53 1.04
CA GLU A 28 9.61 8.92 2.04
C GLU A 28 9.43 9.53 3.43
N ASP A 29 9.50 10.85 3.54
CA ASP A 29 9.33 11.56 4.81
C ASP A 29 7.91 11.41 5.36
N PHE A 30 6.89 11.46 4.48
CA PHE A 30 5.50 11.26 4.86
C PHE A 30 5.29 9.90 5.52
N PHE A 31 5.83 8.82 4.95
CA PHE A 31 5.72 7.48 5.53
C PHE A 31 6.59 7.34 6.78
N HIS A 32 7.78 7.95 6.82
CA HIS A 32 8.64 7.93 7.98
C HIS A 32 8.00 8.59 9.20
N GLU A 33 7.26 9.67 9.00
CA GLU A 33 6.58 10.37 10.09
C GLU A 33 5.19 9.84 10.41
N LEU A 34 4.41 9.49 9.38
CA LEU A 34 3.00 9.11 9.54
C LEU A 34 2.82 7.67 10.00
N LEU A 35 3.56 6.74 9.40
CA LEU A 35 3.35 5.31 9.65
C LEU A 35 3.54 4.94 11.13
N PRO A 36 4.60 5.39 11.85
CA PRO A 36 4.73 5.12 13.28
C PRO A 36 3.57 5.69 14.12
N LYS A 37 3.04 6.86 13.74
CA LYS A 37 1.89 7.48 14.42
C LYS A 37 0.62 6.65 14.23
N LEU A 38 0.37 6.19 13.01
CA LEU A 38 -0.78 5.31 12.72
C LEU A 38 -0.66 3.98 13.45
N MET A 39 0.55 3.40 13.52
CA MET A 39 0.81 2.17 14.26
C MET A 39 0.56 2.35 15.76
N ALA A 40 1.01 3.47 16.34
CA ALA A 40 0.75 3.79 17.75
C ALA A 40 -0.75 3.94 18.08
N LEU A 41 -1.54 4.36 17.10
CA LEU A 41 -3.02 4.46 17.20
C LEU A 41 -3.74 3.14 16.86
N GLY A 42 -3.03 2.08 16.49
CA GLY A 42 -3.63 0.83 16.01
C GLY A 42 -4.32 0.95 14.65
N GLN A 43 -4.05 2.02 13.91
CA GLN A 43 -4.65 2.30 12.58
C GLN A 43 -3.79 1.81 11.42
N ALA A 44 -2.59 1.34 11.69
CA ALA A 44 -1.74 0.65 10.73
C ALA A 44 -0.97 -0.46 11.42
N GLU A 45 -0.58 -1.44 10.63
CA GLU A 45 0.32 -2.50 11.07
C GLU A 45 1.28 -2.89 9.96
N ILE A 46 2.38 -3.51 10.34
CA ILE A 46 3.35 -4.07 9.42
C ILE A 46 3.53 -5.53 9.75
N THR A 47 3.38 -6.38 8.74
CA THR A 47 3.69 -7.81 8.82
C THR A 47 4.87 -8.15 7.93
N ALA A 48 5.65 -9.16 8.30
CA ALA A 48 6.79 -9.61 7.52
C ALA A 48 6.86 -11.13 7.43
N LEU A 49 7.18 -11.62 6.24
CA LEU A 49 7.59 -13.00 6.05
C LEU A 49 9.10 -13.09 6.21
N ARG A 50 9.55 -13.96 7.11
CA ARG A 50 10.97 -14.15 7.40
C ARG A 50 11.44 -15.54 6.98
N LEU A 51 12.63 -15.60 6.41
CA LEU A 51 13.37 -16.82 6.14
C LEU A 51 14.71 -16.73 6.89
N ASN A 52 14.96 -17.67 7.79
CA ASN A 52 16.18 -17.65 8.64
C ASN A 52 16.43 -16.29 9.28
N GLN A 53 15.40 -15.71 9.90
CA GLN A 53 15.36 -14.40 10.55
C GLN A 53 15.48 -13.17 9.62
N MET A 54 15.82 -13.34 8.35
CA MET A 54 15.85 -12.27 7.37
C MET A 54 14.44 -12.02 6.82
N ALA A 55 13.99 -10.77 6.79
CA ALA A 55 12.74 -10.41 6.14
C ALA A 55 12.89 -10.55 4.61
N ILE A 56 12.03 -11.35 3.98
CA ILE A 56 12.01 -11.56 2.53
C ILE A 56 10.79 -10.94 1.85
N ALA A 57 9.75 -10.60 2.62
CA ALA A 57 8.61 -9.81 2.19
C ALA A 57 8.07 -9.03 3.39
N PHE A 58 7.42 -7.91 3.11
CA PHE A 58 6.64 -7.17 4.10
C PHE A 58 5.36 -6.63 3.49
N GLU A 59 4.39 -6.38 4.35
CA GLU A 59 3.12 -5.76 4.02
C GLU A 59 2.82 -4.66 5.05
N ILE A 60 2.32 -3.54 4.56
CA ILE A 60 1.74 -2.47 5.37
C ILE A 60 0.23 -2.53 5.18
N ALA A 61 -0.51 -2.62 6.27
CA ALA A 61 -1.96 -2.62 6.28
C ALA A 61 -2.52 -1.40 7.02
N VAL A 62 -3.67 -0.92 6.56
CA VAL A 62 -4.51 0.04 7.30
C VAL A 62 -5.55 -0.75 8.08
N ARG A 63 -5.72 -0.39 9.36
CA ARG A 63 -6.61 -1.10 10.28
C ARG A 63 -7.73 -0.21 10.81
N GLN A 64 -8.95 -0.75 10.80
CA GLN A 64 -10.10 -0.18 11.48
C GLN A 64 -10.95 -1.34 12.04
N PRO A 65 -11.87 -1.11 12.98
CA PRO A 65 -12.76 -2.15 13.46
C PRO A 65 -13.50 -2.86 12.31
N GLY A 66 -13.31 -4.19 12.19
CA GLY A 66 -13.91 -5.00 11.13
C GLY A 66 -13.30 -4.83 9.73
N TYR A 67 -12.26 -4.02 9.56
CA TYR A 67 -11.67 -3.70 8.26
C TYR A 67 -10.17 -3.92 8.24
N TYR A 68 -9.70 -4.56 7.17
CA TYR A 68 -8.29 -4.75 6.84
C TYR A 68 -8.01 -4.19 5.44
N GLY A 69 -7.26 -3.10 5.34
CA GLY A 69 -6.84 -2.50 4.08
C GLY A 69 -5.43 -2.93 3.70
N PHE A 70 -5.30 -3.76 2.67
CA PHE A 70 -4.03 -4.22 2.10
C PHE A 70 -3.35 -3.08 1.32
N PHE A 71 -2.61 -2.23 2.05
CA PHE A 71 -2.13 -0.96 1.50
C PHE A 71 -0.89 -1.13 0.62
N HIS A 72 0.15 -1.80 1.11
CA HIS A 72 1.42 -1.89 0.41
C HIS A 72 2.12 -3.21 0.70
N ILE A 73 2.64 -3.85 -0.34
CA ILE A 73 3.44 -5.07 -0.23
C ILE A 73 4.67 -4.99 -1.12
N ALA A 74 5.81 -5.47 -0.61
CA ALA A 74 7.01 -5.68 -1.39
C ALA A 74 7.74 -6.96 -0.94
N TYR A 75 8.57 -7.51 -1.81
CA TYR A 75 9.34 -8.71 -1.53
C TYR A 75 10.68 -8.72 -2.29
N LEU A 76 11.63 -9.49 -1.80
CA LEU A 76 12.92 -9.69 -2.43
C LEU A 76 12.77 -10.52 -3.72
N PRO A 77 13.20 -10.00 -4.89
CA PRO A 77 13.06 -10.68 -6.19
C PRO A 77 13.71 -12.07 -6.25
N ASP A 78 14.80 -12.29 -5.53
CA ASP A 78 15.52 -13.57 -5.50
C ASP A 78 14.66 -14.72 -4.97
N HIS A 79 13.60 -14.40 -4.23
CA HIS A 79 12.64 -15.36 -3.69
C HIS A 79 11.35 -15.49 -4.52
N HIS A 80 11.26 -14.85 -5.70
CA HIS A 80 10.00 -14.77 -6.48
C HIS A 80 9.36 -16.14 -6.78
N ARG A 81 10.17 -17.18 -7.01
CA ARG A 81 9.71 -18.56 -7.27
C ARG A 81 8.86 -19.15 -6.14
N HIS A 82 9.04 -18.66 -4.93
CA HIS A 82 8.28 -19.05 -3.74
C HIS A 82 7.07 -18.14 -3.50
N SER A 83 6.85 -17.14 -4.34
CA SER A 83 5.73 -16.19 -4.23
C SER A 83 5.55 -15.61 -2.82
N PRO A 84 6.61 -15.04 -2.17
CA PRO A 84 6.55 -14.66 -0.76
C PRO A 84 5.50 -13.58 -0.48
N GLY A 85 5.25 -12.67 -1.41
CA GLY A 85 4.17 -11.69 -1.29
C GLY A 85 2.79 -12.35 -1.25
N LYS A 86 2.55 -13.38 -2.08
CA LYS A 86 1.29 -14.11 -2.05
C LYS A 86 1.11 -14.90 -0.77
N GLN A 87 2.16 -15.54 -0.26
CA GLN A 87 2.10 -16.26 1.01
C GLN A 87 1.76 -15.32 2.16
N LEU A 88 2.43 -14.17 2.24
CA LEU A 88 2.16 -13.17 3.27
C LEU A 88 0.74 -12.62 3.18
N MET A 89 0.27 -12.32 1.97
CA MET A 89 -1.10 -11.88 1.72
C MET A 89 -2.14 -12.91 2.19
N LEU A 90 -1.97 -14.19 1.84
CA LEU A 90 -2.88 -15.27 2.25
C LEU A 90 -2.91 -15.44 3.77
N HIS A 91 -1.75 -15.40 4.41
CA HIS A 91 -1.66 -15.42 5.86
C HIS A 91 -2.42 -14.24 6.50
N ASN A 92 -2.28 -13.04 5.96
CA ASN A 92 -2.98 -11.87 6.48
C ASN A 92 -4.49 -11.90 6.22
N ILE A 93 -4.95 -12.50 5.11
CA ILE A 93 -6.38 -12.76 4.88
C ILE A 93 -6.93 -13.69 5.97
N GLU A 94 -6.27 -14.83 6.20
CA GLU A 94 -6.67 -15.79 7.23
C GLU A 94 -6.68 -15.15 8.63
N ARG A 95 -5.65 -14.40 8.96
CA ARG A 95 -5.55 -13.67 10.22
C ARG A 95 -6.68 -12.65 10.38
N ALA A 96 -6.95 -11.82 9.35
CA ALA A 96 -8.03 -10.85 9.37
C ALA A 96 -9.40 -11.51 9.59
N MET A 97 -9.66 -12.65 8.95
CA MET A 97 -10.88 -13.44 9.17
C MET A 97 -10.97 -13.93 10.63
N ASN A 98 -9.90 -14.48 11.18
CA ASN A 98 -9.84 -14.97 12.56
C ASN A 98 -10.00 -13.85 13.60
N GLU A 99 -9.57 -12.63 13.27
CA GLU A 99 -9.76 -11.41 14.07
C GLU A 99 -11.15 -10.79 13.93
N GLY A 100 -12.04 -11.38 13.11
CA GLY A 100 -13.42 -10.92 12.92
C GLY A 100 -13.55 -9.75 11.95
N CYS A 101 -12.56 -9.50 11.08
CA CYS A 101 -12.74 -8.52 10.01
C CYS A 101 -13.82 -9.01 9.03
N THR A 102 -14.73 -8.10 8.70
CA THR A 102 -15.80 -8.36 7.72
C THR A 102 -15.40 -7.96 6.31
N GLU A 103 -14.35 -7.19 6.19
CA GLU A 103 -13.82 -6.71 4.91
C GLU A 103 -12.29 -6.80 4.88
N PHE A 104 -11.77 -7.43 3.79
CA PHE A 104 -10.37 -7.37 3.39
C PHE A 104 -10.29 -6.61 2.06
N ASP A 105 -9.86 -5.36 2.10
CA ASP A 105 -9.81 -4.47 0.95
C ASP A 105 -8.43 -4.48 0.29
N PHE A 106 -8.34 -4.92 -0.95
CA PHE A 106 -7.12 -4.89 -1.74
C PHE A 106 -6.70 -3.49 -2.20
N MET A 107 -7.44 -2.46 -1.78
CA MET A 107 -7.19 -1.07 -2.14
C MET A 107 -7.19 -0.82 -3.65
N GLN A 108 -6.70 0.35 -4.07
CA GLN A 108 -6.69 0.76 -5.47
C GLN A 108 -5.79 -0.14 -6.34
N GLY A 109 -6.19 -0.31 -7.60
CA GLY A 109 -5.43 -1.00 -8.65
C GLY A 109 -6.05 -2.32 -9.09
N GLY A 110 -6.04 -2.55 -10.39
CA GLY A 110 -6.66 -3.71 -11.06
C GLY A 110 -5.69 -4.86 -11.37
N HIS A 111 -4.69 -5.09 -10.53
CA HIS A 111 -3.73 -6.19 -10.78
C HIS A 111 -4.41 -7.56 -10.78
N ASP A 112 -4.07 -8.42 -11.73
CA ASP A 112 -4.65 -9.76 -11.96
C ASP A 112 -4.73 -10.62 -10.70
N TYR A 113 -3.73 -10.54 -9.82
CA TYR A 113 -3.74 -11.34 -8.59
C TYR A 113 -4.86 -10.92 -7.62
N LYS A 114 -5.21 -9.61 -7.57
CA LYS A 114 -6.30 -9.11 -6.74
C LYS A 114 -7.64 -9.68 -7.21
N GLN A 115 -7.86 -9.71 -8.53
CA GLN A 115 -9.10 -10.23 -9.13
C GLN A 115 -9.33 -11.71 -8.79
N LYS A 116 -8.26 -12.49 -8.58
CA LYS A 116 -8.36 -13.91 -8.21
C LYS A 116 -8.84 -14.15 -6.76
N PHE A 117 -8.72 -13.14 -5.91
CA PHE A 117 -9.05 -13.24 -4.48
C PHE A 117 -10.21 -12.35 -4.06
N CYS A 118 -10.60 -11.38 -4.88
CA CYS A 118 -11.71 -10.49 -4.53
C CYS A 118 -13.07 -11.18 -4.80
N THR A 119 -14.03 -10.92 -3.92
CA THR A 119 -15.42 -11.33 -4.06
C THR A 119 -16.30 -10.25 -4.70
N GLY A 120 -15.78 -9.03 -4.82
CA GLY A 120 -16.45 -7.89 -5.41
C GLY A 120 -15.51 -6.71 -5.64
N THR A 121 -16.02 -5.70 -6.31
CA THR A 121 -15.30 -4.43 -6.56
C THR A 121 -16.20 -3.26 -6.26
N ARG A 122 -15.61 -2.14 -5.82
CA ARG A 122 -16.30 -0.87 -5.64
C ARG A 122 -15.58 0.26 -6.37
N GLY A 123 -16.34 1.20 -6.90
CA GLY A 123 -15.78 2.41 -7.50
C GLY A 123 -15.13 3.29 -6.43
N LEU A 124 -13.93 3.79 -6.72
CA LEU A 124 -13.27 4.81 -5.92
C LEU A 124 -13.46 6.17 -6.60
N MET A 125 -13.57 7.21 -5.80
CA MET A 125 -13.72 8.58 -6.28
C MET A 125 -12.69 9.50 -5.60
N ASP A 126 -11.91 10.19 -6.40
CA ASP A 126 -11.00 11.22 -5.90
C ASP A 126 -11.76 12.55 -5.81
N ALA A 127 -11.74 13.19 -4.63
CA ALA A 127 -12.32 14.51 -4.41
C ALA A 127 -11.22 15.54 -4.15
N PHE A 128 -11.22 16.61 -4.93
CA PHE A 128 -10.31 17.74 -4.77
C PHE A 128 -11.06 18.94 -4.21
N LEU A 129 -10.70 19.35 -3.00
CA LEU A 129 -11.23 20.54 -2.36
C LEU A 129 -10.24 21.70 -2.56
N CYS A 130 -10.67 22.73 -3.24
CA CYS A 130 -9.85 23.92 -3.48
C CYS A 130 -10.50 25.16 -2.85
N GLN A 131 -9.67 25.97 -2.19
CA GLN A 131 -10.12 27.26 -1.65
C GLN A 131 -10.60 28.18 -2.78
N ARG A 132 -11.67 28.98 -2.52
CA ARG A 132 -12.22 29.97 -3.48
C ARG A 132 -11.34 31.23 -3.60
N SER A 133 -10.05 31.04 -3.87
CA SER A 133 -9.06 32.10 -4.12
C SER A 133 -8.51 31.98 -5.53
N LEU A 134 -7.80 32.99 -6.02
CA LEU A 134 -7.13 32.93 -7.32
C LEU A 134 -6.13 31.77 -7.38
N ALA A 135 -5.36 31.56 -6.31
CA ALA A 135 -4.43 30.42 -6.18
C ALA A 135 -5.16 29.07 -6.19
N GLY A 136 -6.30 28.96 -5.48
CA GLY A 136 -7.13 27.76 -5.49
C GLY A 136 -7.71 27.45 -6.88
N ARG A 137 -8.14 28.45 -7.62
CA ARG A 137 -8.62 28.29 -9.02
C ARG A 137 -7.51 27.82 -9.95
N LEU A 138 -6.30 28.36 -9.79
CA LEU A 138 -5.13 27.93 -10.56
C LEU A 138 -4.75 26.49 -10.23
N ASN A 139 -4.70 26.12 -8.96
CA ASN A 139 -4.44 24.75 -8.51
C ASN A 139 -5.50 23.75 -9.01
N HIS A 140 -6.78 24.14 -9.01
CA HIS A 140 -7.84 23.32 -9.57
C HIS A 140 -7.65 23.12 -11.09
N TRP A 141 -7.29 24.17 -11.82
CA TRP A 141 -7.02 24.06 -13.25
C TRP A 141 -5.82 23.15 -13.54
N LEU A 142 -4.73 23.30 -12.79
CA LEU A 142 -3.55 22.44 -12.90
C LEU A 142 -3.87 20.97 -12.57
N SER A 143 -4.65 20.70 -11.51
CA SER A 143 -5.03 19.34 -11.14
C SER A 143 -5.80 18.63 -12.26
N ARG A 144 -6.68 19.33 -12.99
CA ARG A 144 -7.41 18.77 -14.14
C ARG A 144 -6.49 18.36 -15.31
N ILE A 145 -5.37 19.06 -15.50
CA ILE A 145 -4.39 18.72 -16.54
C ILE A 145 -3.61 17.45 -16.13
N PHE A 146 -3.23 17.35 -14.87
CA PHE A 146 -2.46 16.21 -14.35
C PHE A 146 -3.30 14.92 -14.21
N THR A 147 -4.57 15.03 -13.83
CA THR A 147 -5.47 13.86 -13.75
C THR A 147 -5.80 13.27 -15.12
N ARG A 148 -5.94 14.08 -16.17
CA ARG A 148 -6.13 13.58 -17.54
C ARG A 148 -4.96 12.77 -18.07
N ARG A 149 -3.73 12.99 -17.59
CA ARG A 149 -2.54 12.21 -18.00
C ARG A 149 -2.40 10.86 -17.32
N ARG A 150 -3.16 10.58 -16.25
CA ARG A 150 -3.18 9.28 -15.57
C ARG A 150 -4.29 8.34 -16.05
N ALA A 151 -5.21 8.83 -16.89
CA ALA A 151 -6.34 8.05 -17.39
C ALA A 151 -6.09 7.47 -18.81
N ASN A 152 -4.93 7.74 -19.41
CA ASN A 152 -4.42 7.14 -20.64
C ASN A 152 -3.17 6.31 -20.31
#